data_fd13f1198385e807ec93507d9c93d791
#
_entry.id   fd13f1198385e807ec93507d9c93d791
#
_cell.length_a   1.000
_cell.length_b   1.000
_cell.length_c   1.000
_cell.angle_alpha   90.00
_cell.angle_beta   90.00
_cell.angle_gamma   90.00
#
_symmetry.space_group_name_H-M   'P 1'
#
loop_
_entity.id
_entity.type
_entity.pdbx_description
1 polymer ?
#
loop_
_entity_poly.entity_id
_entity_poly.type
_entity_poly.pdbx_seq_one_letter_code
_entity_poly.pdbx_strand_id
1 'polypeptide(L)'
;MVGAGKRIRVLLSLLLAGLAAPLWAQTEDPMIEAGLPRTKLEALGAQEGAVIIRGFSRIGEVRGPLGSSVVVRSQEFTNAATGEREYGLSLEVRERSRFEREHMSFVDYDEIAPLAKALDHLIKLDNTATSFNRFQADYRTHGEVQVTTYTTDANAVVAAAVTCGSLERATALLNLADLDTLRLLVDAARTDIDKRRGAAR
;
A
#
# COMPACT_ATOMS: atom_id res chain seq x y z
N MET A 1 -4.78 87.75 38.13
CA MET A 1 -3.93 86.59 38.41
C MET A 1 -4.70 85.36 37.93
N VAL A 2 -4.40 84.93 36.80
CA VAL A 2 -3.70 83.75 36.31
C VAL A 2 -4.41 82.42 36.62
N GLY A 3 -4.87 81.74 35.63
CA GLY A 3 -5.29 80.35 35.71
C GLY A 3 -5.70 79.80 34.33
N ALA A 4 -4.76 79.32 33.61
CA ALA A 4 -4.95 78.72 32.22
C ALA A 4 -5.61 77.36 32.31
N GLY A 5 -6.77 77.21 31.69
CA GLY A 5 -7.43 75.91 31.51
C GLY A 5 -6.94 75.15 30.21
N LYS A 6 -6.22 74.10 30.43
CA LYS A 6 -5.81 73.15 29.32
C LYS A 6 -6.99 72.34 28.84
N ARG A 7 -7.34 72.46 27.59
CA ARG A 7 -8.32 71.61 26.91
C ARG A 7 -7.64 70.31 26.55
N ILE A 8 -8.06 69.16 27.12
CA ILE A 8 -7.67 67.83 26.80
C ILE A 8 -8.53 67.37 25.57
N ARG A 9 -7.89 67.18 24.44
CA ARG A 9 -8.49 66.53 23.30
C ARG A 9 -8.37 65.00 23.49
N VAL A 10 -9.49 64.34 23.71
CA VAL A 10 -9.58 62.91 23.75
C VAL A 10 -9.65 62.42 22.29
N LEU A 11 -8.57 61.79 21.81
CA LEU A 11 -8.52 61.06 20.55
C LEU A 11 -9.13 59.68 20.77
N LEU A 12 -10.31 59.48 20.18
CA LEU A 12 -10.99 58.18 20.15
C LEU A 12 -10.34 57.30 19.07
N SER A 13 -9.41 56.42 19.45
CA SER A 13 -8.81 55.44 18.57
C SER A 13 -9.76 54.25 18.47
N LEU A 14 -10.41 54.08 17.31
CA LEU A 14 -11.16 52.88 16.95
C LEU A 14 -10.17 51.75 16.73
N LEU A 15 -10.13 50.78 17.65
CA LEU A 15 -9.43 49.50 17.47
C LEU A 15 -10.34 48.58 16.66
N LEU A 16 -10.01 48.38 15.37
CA LEU A 16 -10.59 47.31 14.53
C LEU A 16 -9.96 46.00 14.97
N ALA A 17 -10.63 45.25 15.85
CA ALA A 17 -10.25 43.88 16.18
C ALA A 17 -10.64 42.97 15.00
N GLY A 18 -9.67 42.65 14.15
CA GLY A 18 -9.81 41.61 13.13
C GLY A 18 -10.02 40.24 13.77
N LEU A 19 -11.21 39.67 13.65
CA LEU A 19 -11.46 38.26 13.95
C LEU A 19 -10.68 37.40 12.94
N ALA A 20 -9.47 37.01 13.32
CA ALA A 20 -8.78 35.90 12.70
C ALA A 20 -9.49 34.62 13.16
N ALA A 21 -10.35 34.05 12.32
CA ALA A 21 -10.88 32.72 12.54
C ALA A 21 -9.68 31.74 12.50
N PRO A 22 -9.50 30.88 13.53
CA PRO A 22 -8.49 29.84 13.44
C PRO A 22 -8.91 28.89 12.32
N LEU A 23 -8.05 28.75 11.29
CA LEU A 23 -8.11 27.61 10.38
C LEU A 23 -7.85 26.37 11.25
N TRP A 24 -8.90 25.69 11.64
CA TRP A 24 -8.79 24.33 12.11
C TRP A 24 -8.31 23.52 10.90
N ALA A 25 -7.02 23.25 10.85
CA ALA A 25 -6.50 22.19 10.01
C ALA A 25 -7.25 20.91 10.46
N GLN A 26 -8.15 20.40 9.64
CA GLN A 26 -8.69 19.07 9.80
C GLN A 26 -7.50 18.14 9.62
N THR A 27 -6.86 17.78 10.71
CA THR A 27 -6.00 16.60 10.76
C THR A 27 -6.94 15.43 10.55
N GLU A 28 -6.98 14.90 9.33
CA GLU A 28 -7.63 13.63 9.08
C GLU A 28 -7.05 12.62 10.06
N ASP A 29 -7.92 12.08 10.90
CA ASP A 29 -7.51 11.13 11.94
C ASP A 29 -7.00 9.87 11.27
N PRO A 30 -5.70 9.51 11.38
CA PRO A 30 -5.15 8.35 10.71
C PRO A 30 -5.81 7.03 11.13
N MET A 31 -6.52 7.03 12.26
CA MET A 31 -7.30 5.87 12.73
C MET A 31 -8.59 5.65 11.91
N ILE A 32 -9.17 6.71 11.30
CA ILE A 32 -10.37 6.58 10.46
C ILE A 32 -9.98 6.01 9.09
N GLU A 33 -8.80 6.35 8.59
CA GLU A 33 -8.30 5.88 7.30
C GLU A 33 -7.91 4.38 7.32
N ALA A 34 -7.56 3.83 8.48
CA ALA A 34 -7.17 2.43 8.65
C ALA A 34 -8.32 1.41 8.40
N GLY A 35 -9.57 1.87 8.37
CA GLY A 35 -10.76 1.03 8.13
C GLY A 35 -11.38 1.18 6.74
N LEU A 36 -10.89 2.10 5.90
CA LEU A 36 -11.45 2.32 4.57
C LEU A 36 -10.86 1.32 3.55
N PRO A 37 -11.70 0.80 2.62
CA PRO A 37 -11.23 -0.03 1.53
C PRO A 37 -10.21 0.74 0.67
N ARG A 38 -9.06 0.14 0.42
CA ARG A 38 -7.97 0.76 -0.36
C ARG A 38 -7.94 0.27 -1.80
N THR A 39 -8.56 -0.87 -2.05
CA THR A 39 -8.66 -1.48 -3.38
C THR A 39 -10.13 -1.62 -3.80
N LYS A 40 -10.37 -1.75 -5.10
CA LYS A 40 -11.71 -2.03 -5.65
C LYS A 40 -12.24 -3.38 -5.16
N LEU A 41 -11.33 -4.38 -5.04
CA LEU A 41 -11.69 -5.68 -4.46
C LEU A 41 -12.15 -5.55 -3.01
N GLU A 42 -11.46 -4.76 -2.19
CA GLU A 42 -11.87 -4.50 -0.80
C GLU A 42 -13.19 -3.73 -0.74
N ALA A 43 -13.33 -2.69 -1.59
CA ALA A 43 -14.54 -1.89 -1.64
C ALA A 43 -15.77 -2.73 -2.02
N LEU A 44 -15.65 -3.61 -3.04
CA LEU A 44 -16.70 -4.53 -3.41
C LEU A 44 -16.95 -5.56 -2.30
N GLY A 45 -15.87 -6.08 -1.70
CA GLY A 45 -15.95 -7.07 -0.62
C GLY A 45 -16.56 -6.57 0.68
N ALA A 46 -16.55 -5.24 0.91
CA ALA A 46 -17.09 -4.58 2.10
C ALA A 46 -18.52 -4.08 1.95
N GLN A 47 -19.18 -4.29 0.79
CA GLN A 47 -20.57 -3.87 0.58
C GLN A 47 -21.51 -4.56 1.56
N GLU A 48 -22.18 -3.77 2.40
CA GLU A 48 -23.16 -4.27 3.36
C GLU A 48 -24.49 -4.61 2.65
N GLY A 49 -25.18 -5.61 3.15
CA GLY A 49 -26.48 -6.04 2.61
C GLY A 49 -26.43 -6.73 1.25
N ALA A 50 -25.24 -7.01 0.73
CA ALA A 50 -25.01 -7.70 -0.54
C ALA A 50 -24.36 -9.07 -0.34
N VAL A 51 -24.71 -10.03 -1.21
CA VAL A 51 -24.00 -11.31 -1.28
C VAL A 51 -22.84 -11.15 -2.25
N ILE A 52 -21.61 -11.22 -1.72
CA ILE A 52 -20.38 -11.13 -2.52
C ILE A 52 -19.82 -12.53 -2.71
N ILE A 53 -19.80 -12.96 -3.97
CA ILE A 53 -19.16 -14.22 -4.39
C ILE A 53 -17.69 -13.95 -4.63
N ARG A 54 -16.81 -14.69 -3.96
CA ARG A 54 -15.36 -14.59 -4.12
C ARG A 54 -14.82 -15.84 -4.81
N GLY A 55 -14.37 -15.67 -6.04
CA GLY A 55 -13.64 -16.69 -6.79
C GLY A 55 -12.14 -16.47 -6.68
N PHE A 56 -11.36 -17.54 -6.50
CA PHE A 56 -9.90 -17.43 -6.46
C PHE A 56 -9.23 -18.69 -6.98
N SER A 57 -8.00 -18.51 -7.51
CA SER A 57 -7.11 -19.61 -7.88
C SER A 57 -5.72 -19.38 -7.33
N ARG A 58 -5.14 -20.40 -6.70
CA ARG A 58 -3.74 -20.35 -6.28
C ARG A 58 -2.85 -20.47 -7.52
N ILE A 59 -2.01 -19.47 -7.75
CA ILE A 59 -1.06 -19.42 -8.87
C ILE A 59 0.26 -20.06 -8.45
N GLY A 60 0.77 -19.74 -7.27
CA GLY A 60 2.00 -20.30 -6.76
C GLY A 60 2.42 -19.75 -5.42
N GLU A 61 3.59 -20.16 -4.97
CA GLU A 61 4.21 -19.74 -3.71
C GLU A 61 5.71 -19.55 -3.95
N VAL A 62 6.24 -18.47 -3.40
CA VAL A 62 7.68 -18.22 -3.26
C VAL A 62 8.05 -18.44 -1.81
N ARG A 63 9.10 -19.22 -1.58
CA ARG A 63 9.62 -19.49 -0.24
C ARG A 63 10.97 -18.81 -0.07
N GLY A 64 11.03 -17.93 0.89
CA GLY A 64 12.23 -17.24 1.27
C GLY A 64 13.01 -17.95 2.38
N PRO A 65 14.15 -17.38 2.77
CA PRO A 65 14.92 -17.83 3.90
C PRO A 65 14.09 -17.79 5.20
N LEU A 66 14.54 -18.55 6.20
CA LEU A 66 13.90 -18.62 7.52
C LEU A 66 12.45 -19.14 7.53
N GLY A 67 12.00 -19.73 6.41
CA GLY A 67 10.65 -20.30 6.28
C GLY A 67 9.55 -19.29 6.03
N SER A 68 9.87 -18.04 5.72
CA SER A 68 8.89 -17.07 5.23
C SER A 68 8.41 -17.44 3.83
N SER A 69 7.20 -17.02 3.47
CA SER A 69 6.67 -17.28 2.12
C SER A 69 5.70 -16.20 1.65
N VAL A 70 5.53 -16.15 0.32
CA VAL A 70 4.54 -15.30 -0.35
C VAL A 70 3.70 -16.20 -1.26
N VAL A 71 2.40 -16.27 -1.02
CA VAL A 71 1.45 -17.00 -1.88
C VAL A 71 0.72 -16.00 -2.77
N VAL A 72 0.71 -16.27 -4.07
CA VAL A 72 0.01 -15.48 -5.09
C VAL A 72 -1.27 -16.19 -5.51
N ARG A 73 -2.41 -15.47 -5.48
CA ARG A 73 -3.70 -15.96 -6.00
C ARG A 73 -4.31 -14.95 -6.96
N SER A 74 -4.92 -15.41 -8.05
CA SER A 74 -5.88 -14.61 -8.82
C SER A 74 -7.20 -14.53 -8.08
N GLN A 75 -7.90 -13.39 -8.18
CA GLN A 75 -9.13 -13.08 -7.46
C GLN A 75 -10.20 -12.53 -8.42
N GLU A 76 -11.45 -12.92 -8.17
CA GLU A 76 -12.66 -12.33 -8.74
C GLU A 76 -13.66 -12.13 -7.62
N PHE A 77 -14.19 -10.92 -7.47
CA PHE A 77 -15.30 -10.63 -6.58
C PHE A 77 -16.51 -10.24 -7.45
N THR A 78 -17.68 -10.79 -7.12
CA THR A 78 -18.92 -10.53 -7.85
C THR A 78 -20.04 -10.24 -6.86
N ASN A 79 -20.71 -9.10 -7.03
CA ASN A 79 -21.97 -8.83 -6.34
C ASN A 79 -23.08 -9.64 -7.01
N ALA A 80 -23.70 -10.57 -6.28
CA ALA A 80 -24.70 -11.49 -6.82
C ALA A 80 -25.99 -10.79 -7.30
N ALA A 81 -26.31 -9.63 -6.72
CA ALA A 81 -27.54 -8.89 -7.06
C ALA A 81 -27.36 -7.98 -8.27
N THR A 82 -26.22 -7.31 -8.40
CA THR A 82 -25.95 -6.33 -9.47
C THR A 82 -25.19 -6.93 -10.64
N GLY A 83 -24.47 -8.05 -10.42
CA GLY A 83 -23.55 -8.62 -11.39
C GLY A 83 -22.24 -7.85 -11.54
N GLU A 84 -22.03 -6.82 -10.72
CA GLU A 84 -20.75 -6.07 -10.67
C GLU A 84 -19.60 -7.01 -10.35
N ARG A 85 -18.49 -6.87 -11.09
CA ARG A 85 -17.30 -7.72 -10.93
C ARG A 85 -16.03 -6.91 -10.85
N GLU A 86 -15.19 -7.27 -9.88
CA GLU A 86 -13.83 -6.76 -9.78
C GLU A 86 -12.82 -7.91 -9.79
N TYR A 87 -11.69 -7.65 -10.42
CA TYR A 87 -10.60 -8.61 -10.61
C TYR A 87 -9.31 -8.05 -10.05
N GLY A 88 -8.47 -8.93 -9.58
CA GLY A 88 -7.14 -8.59 -9.12
C GLY A 88 -6.37 -9.82 -8.65
N LEU A 89 -5.30 -9.61 -7.93
CA LEU A 89 -4.59 -10.68 -7.25
C LEU A 89 -4.52 -10.41 -5.74
N SER A 90 -4.28 -11.46 -4.96
CA SER A 90 -3.87 -11.32 -3.56
C SER A 90 -2.48 -11.88 -3.36
N LEU A 91 -1.73 -11.19 -2.50
CA LEU A 91 -0.47 -11.65 -1.93
C LEU A 91 -0.70 -11.95 -0.45
N GLU A 92 -0.50 -13.21 -0.07
CA GLU A 92 -0.52 -13.65 1.31
C GLU A 92 0.92 -13.88 1.76
N VAL A 93 1.36 -13.05 2.68
CA VAL A 93 2.71 -13.12 3.25
C VAL A 93 2.64 -13.85 4.59
N ARG A 94 3.49 -14.86 4.74
CA ARG A 94 3.72 -15.58 5.99
C ARG A 94 5.12 -15.28 6.48
N GLU A 95 5.20 -14.69 7.64
CA GLU A 95 6.43 -14.45 8.37
C GLU A 95 6.62 -15.56 9.39
N ARG A 96 7.72 -16.32 9.28
CA ARG A 96 8.12 -17.29 10.26
C ARG A 96 9.24 -16.70 11.11
N SER A 97 8.87 -16.07 12.20
CA SER A 97 9.78 -15.58 13.21
C SER A 97 9.44 -16.24 14.56
N ARG A 98 9.86 -15.64 15.67
CA ARG A 98 9.45 -16.07 17.02
C ARG A 98 7.92 -16.07 17.20
N PHE A 99 7.22 -15.21 16.46
CA PHE A 99 5.77 -15.18 16.35
C PHE A 99 5.40 -15.33 14.89
N GLU A 100 4.61 -16.34 14.56
CA GLU A 100 4.08 -16.51 13.21
C GLU A 100 3.07 -15.41 12.91
N ARG A 101 3.28 -14.67 11.82
CA ARG A 101 2.37 -13.64 11.32
C ARG A 101 1.98 -13.97 9.90
N GLU A 102 0.73 -13.73 9.60
CA GLU A 102 0.19 -13.90 8.26
C GLU A 102 -0.67 -12.68 7.94
N HIS A 103 -0.46 -12.11 6.78
CA HIS A 103 -1.28 -11.02 6.27
C HIS A 103 -1.49 -11.17 4.78
N MET A 104 -2.72 -10.87 4.33
CA MET A 104 -3.10 -10.89 2.91
C MET A 104 -3.50 -9.49 2.47
N SER A 105 -2.91 -9.03 1.38
CA SER A 105 -3.24 -7.77 0.71
C SER A 105 -3.71 -8.03 -0.70
N PHE A 106 -4.60 -7.16 -1.19
CA PHE A 106 -5.09 -7.20 -2.57
C PHE A 106 -4.34 -6.21 -3.47
N VAL A 107 -4.27 -6.54 -4.74
CA VAL A 107 -3.76 -5.68 -5.81
C VAL A 107 -4.81 -5.68 -6.91
N ASP A 108 -5.35 -4.52 -7.23
CA ASP A 108 -6.35 -4.37 -8.27
C ASP A 108 -5.78 -4.70 -9.65
N TYR A 109 -6.63 -5.09 -10.58
CA TYR A 109 -6.21 -5.53 -11.92
C TYR A 109 -5.35 -4.47 -12.64
N ASP A 110 -5.68 -3.19 -12.52
CA ASP A 110 -4.96 -2.09 -13.14
C ASP A 110 -3.58 -1.81 -12.51
N GLU A 111 -3.34 -2.27 -11.27
CA GLU A 111 -2.05 -2.19 -10.62
C GLU A 111 -1.12 -3.38 -10.91
N ILE A 112 -1.62 -4.50 -11.47
CA ILE A 112 -0.79 -5.70 -11.71
C ILE A 112 0.37 -5.39 -12.67
N ALA A 113 0.10 -4.68 -13.77
CA ALA A 113 1.15 -4.33 -14.74
C ALA A 113 2.20 -3.35 -14.19
N PRO A 114 1.82 -2.27 -13.47
CA PRO A 114 2.75 -1.43 -12.72
C PRO A 114 3.59 -2.22 -11.70
N LEU A 115 2.99 -3.15 -10.95
CA LEU A 115 3.70 -4.00 -9.99
C LEU A 115 4.73 -4.89 -10.70
N ALA A 116 4.36 -5.58 -11.78
CA ALA A 116 5.28 -6.42 -12.56
C ALA A 116 6.48 -5.60 -13.08
N LYS A 117 6.21 -4.39 -13.61
CA LYS A 117 7.26 -3.47 -14.07
C LYS A 117 8.17 -3.01 -12.93
N ALA A 118 7.61 -2.74 -11.75
CA ALA A 118 8.40 -2.37 -10.58
C ALA A 118 9.29 -3.53 -10.13
N LEU A 119 8.78 -4.76 -10.11
CA LEU A 119 9.57 -5.96 -9.82
C LEU A 119 10.73 -6.13 -10.80
N ASP A 120 10.50 -5.96 -12.12
CA ASP A 120 11.55 -5.97 -13.14
C ASP A 120 12.64 -4.93 -12.89
N HIS A 121 12.30 -3.80 -12.27
CA HIS A 121 13.25 -2.76 -11.93
C HIS A 121 14.03 -3.10 -10.65
N LEU A 122 13.32 -3.53 -9.60
CA LEU A 122 13.88 -3.85 -8.29
C LEU A 122 14.87 -5.02 -8.36
N ILE A 123 14.62 -6.03 -9.20
CA ILE A 123 15.49 -7.20 -9.40
C ILE A 123 16.85 -6.80 -10.00
N LYS A 124 16.91 -5.73 -10.78
CA LYS A 124 18.12 -5.26 -11.47
C LYS A 124 18.99 -4.32 -10.64
N LEU A 125 18.52 -3.92 -9.46
CA LEU A 125 19.27 -3.02 -8.60
C LEU A 125 20.47 -3.75 -7.96
N ASP A 126 21.59 -3.07 -7.96
CA ASP A 126 22.82 -3.50 -7.33
C ASP A 126 23.44 -2.37 -6.51
N ASN A 127 24.62 -2.59 -5.97
CA ASN A 127 25.33 -1.61 -5.14
C ASN A 127 25.77 -0.35 -5.90
N THR A 128 25.56 -0.26 -7.21
CA THR A 128 25.82 0.92 -8.04
C THR A 128 24.58 1.80 -8.22
N ALA A 129 23.43 1.38 -7.70
CA ALA A 129 22.15 2.12 -7.81
C ALA A 129 22.21 3.52 -7.17
N THR A 130 23.18 3.78 -6.30
CA THR A 130 23.40 5.08 -5.65
C THR A 130 24.91 5.30 -5.41
N SER A 131 25.30 6.55 -5.18
CA SER A 131 26.66 6.89 -4.77
C SER A 131 26.99 6.57 -3.30
N PHE A 132 25.99 6.14 -2.52
CA PHE A 132 26.18 5.75 -1.13
C PHE A 132 26.55 4.27 -1.01
N ASN A 133 27.15 3.88 0.11
CA ASN A 133 27.58 2.49 0.36
C ASN A 133 26.41 1.51 0.51
N ARG A 134 25.19 2.00 0.72
CA ARG A 134 23.98 1.21 0.90
C ARG A 134 22.80 1.92 0.27
N PHE A 135 21.83 1.13 -0.18
CA PHE A 135 20.57 1.64 -0.69
C PHE A 135 19.39 0.84 -0.17
N GLN A 136 18.21 1.43 -0.28
CA GLN A 136 16.93 0.80 -0.18
C GLN A 136 16.04 1.40 -1.26
N ALA A 137 15.33 0.54 -2.00
CA ALA A 137 14.36 0.93 -3.00
C ALA A 137 13.04 0.22 -2.70
N ASP A 138 11.95 0.98 -2.68
CA ASP A 138 10.64 0.52 -2.33
C ASP A 138 9.64 0.76 -3.45
N TYR A 139 8.74 -0.18 -3.65
CA TYR A 139 7.52 -0.02 -4.41
C TYR A 139 6.33 -0.42 -3.55
N ARG A 140 5.24 0.37 -3.58
CA ARG A 140 4.04 0.12 -2.80
C ARG A 140 2.80 0.23 -3.68
N THR A 141 1.85 -0.71 -3.49
CA THR A 141 0.52 -0.69 -4.10
C THR A 141 -0.49 0.01 -3.19
N HIS A 142 -1.68 0.34 -3.72
CA HIS A 142 -2.79 0.89 -2.92
C HIS A 142 -3.22 -0.08 -1.81
N GLY A 143 -3.28 -1.39 -2.10
CA GLY A 143 -3.63 -2.44 -1.11
C GLY A 143 -2.50 -2.80 -0.16
N GLU A 144 -1.46 -1.94 -0.02
CA GLU A 144 -0.39 -2.06 0.96
C GLU A 144 0.50 -3.31 0.82
N VAL A 145 0.68 -3.77 -0.41
CA VAL A 145 1.82 -4.61 -0.74
C VAL A 145 3.03 -3.70 -0.91
N GLN A 146 4.06 -3.89 -0.10
CA GLN A 146 5.35 -3.22 -0.27
C GLN A 146 6.39 -4.24 -0.67
N VAL A 147 7.12 -3.96 -1.76
CA VAL A 147 8.30 -4.72 -2.18
C VAL A 147 9.51 -3.83 -2.01
N THR A 148 10.49 -4.32 -1.28
CA THR A 148 11.72 -3.59 -0.95
C THR A 148 12.92 -4.38 -1.44
N THR A 149 13.87 -3.72 -2.10
CA THR A 149 15.21 -4.25 -2.39
C THR A 149 16.24 -3.37 -1.66
N TYR A 150 17.16 -3.97 -0.94
CA TYR A 150 18.09 -3.25 -0.06
C TYR A 150 19.42 -3.94 0.10
N THR A 151 20.43 -3.16 0.47
CA THR A 151 21.75 -3.67 0.83
C THR A 151 21.77 -4.13 2.28
N THR A 152 22.15 -5.41 2.54
CA THR A 152 22.28 -5.96 3.89
C THR A 152 23.57 -5.47 4.57
N ASP A 153 23.59 -5.54 5.91
CA ASP A 153 24.80 -5.21 6.70
C ASP A 153 25.92 -6.23 6.50
N ALA A 154 25.57 -7.48 6.24
CA ALA A 154 26.52 -8.56 6.03
C ALA A 154 27.01 -8.56 4.57
N ASN A 155 28.27 -8.20 4.36
CA ASN A 155 28.97 -8.30 3.05
C ASN A 155 28.36 -7.48 1.90
N ALA A 156 27.54 -6.46 2.18
CA ALA A 156 26.89 -5.62 1.18
C ALA A 156 26.09 -6.44 0.13
N VAL A 157 25.50 -7.56 0.52
CA VAL A 157 24.65 -8.38 -0.35
C VAL A 157 23.32 -7.69 -0.54
N VAL A 158 22.83 -7.67 -1.77
CA VAL A 158 21.49 -7.17 -2.08
C VAL A 158 20.45 -8.24 -1.75
N ALA A 159 19.47 -7.89 -0.94
CA ALA A 159 18.36 -8.73 -0.55
C ALA A 159 17.02 -8.04 -0.87
N ALA A 160 15.93 -8.78 -0.78
CA ALA A 160 14.59 -8.26 -0.97
C ALA A 160 13.68 -8.64 0.20
N ALA A 161 12.58 -7.93 0.33
CA ALA A 161 11.50 -8.23 1.25
C ALA A 161 10.16 -7.91 0.60
N VAL A 162 9.13 -8.69 0.93
CA VAL A 162 7.74 -8.41 0.59
C VAL A 162 6.97 -8.28 1.89
N THR A 163 6.30 -7.16 2.06
CA THR A 163 5.48 -6.85 3.24
C THR A 163 4.05 -6.63 2.81
N CYS A 164 3.11 -7.22 3.52
CA CYS A 164 1.68 -6.97 3.39
C CYS A 164 1.13 -6.36 4.69
N GLY A 165 0.19 -5.42 4.54
CA GLY A 165 -0.51 -4.75 5.63
C GLY A 165 0.16 -3.47 6.13
N SER A 166 -0.65 -2.63 6.84
CA SER A 166 -0.20 -1.37 7.43
C SER A 166 0.02 -1.45 8.93
N LEU A 167 -0.98 -1.89 9.68
CA LEU A 167 -0.95 -1.99 11.14
C LEU A 167 -0.42 -3.36 11.59
N GLU A 168 -1.02 -4.43 11.07
CA GLU A 168 -0.58 -5.79 11.31
C GLU A 168 0.22 -6.26 10.09
N ARG A 169 1.52 -6.06 10.13
CA ARG A 169 2.41 -6.38 9.01
C ARG A 169 2.95 -7.80 9.14
N ALA A 170 2.98 -8.49 8.00
CA ALA A 170 3.79 -9.69 7.82
C ALA A 170 4.83 -9.44 6.73
N THR A 171 6.07 -9.86 6.97
CA THR A 171 7.20 -9.64 6.05
C THR A 171 7.86 -10.97 5.69
N ALA A 172 7.94 -11.24 4.40
CA ALA A 172 8.74 -12.34 3.86
C ALA A 172 10.08 -11.79 3.37
N LEU A 173 11.16 -12.33 3.92
CA LEU A 173 12.51 -12.05 3.40
C LEU A 173 12.75 -12.91 2.16
N LEU A 174 13.34 -12.33 1.12
CA LEU A 174 13.59 -12.97 -0.16
C LEU A 174 15.03 -12.66 -0.62
N ASN A 175 15.57 -13.48 -1.50
CA ASN A 175 16.71 -13.10 -2.33
C ASN A 175 16.22 -12.59 -3.70
N LEU A 176 17.12 -12.10 -4.54
CA LEU A 176 16.73 -11.57 -5.86
C LEU A 176 16.16 -12.63 -6.81
N ALA A 177 16.60 -13.89 -6.70
CA ALA A 177 16.04 -14.99 -7.49
C ALA A 177 14.62 -15.37 -7.05
N ASP A 178 14.35 -15.28 -5.74
CA ASP A 178 13.00 -15.44 -5.20
C ASP A 178 12.09 -14.30 -5.67
N LEU A 179 12.62 -13.08 -5.74
CA LEU A 179 11.88 -11.92 -6.25
C LEU A 179 11.56 -12.06 -7.74
N ASP A 180 12.47 -12.62 -8.55
CA ASP A 180 12.21 -12.95 -9.95
C ASP A 180 11.11 -14.02 -10.08
N THR A 181 11.14 -15.03 -9.22
CA THR A 181 10.06 -16.03 -9.15
C THR A 181 8.72 -15.39 -8.82
N LEU A 182 8.68 -14.44 -7.86
CA LEU A 182 7.46 -13.69 -7.54
C LEU A 182 6.96 -12.89 -8.75
N ARG A 183 7.85 -12.26 -9.48
CA ARG A 183 7.51 -11.52 -10.70
C ARG A 183 6.84 -12.43 -11.73
N LEU A 184 7.36 -13.64 -11.96
CA LEU A 184 6.76 -14.63 -12.86
C LEU A 184 5.36 -15.07 -12.38
N LEU A 185 5.16 -15.24 -11.08
CA LEU A 185 3.84 -15.56 -10.53
C LEU A 185 2.83 -14.42 -10.69
N VAL A 186 3.26 -13.16 -10.57
CA VAL A 186 2.42 -11.99 -10.83
C VAL A 186 1.95 -11.96 -12.29
N ASP A 187 2.83 -12.24 -13.26
CA ASP A 187 2.47 -12.34 -14.68
C ASP A 187 1.53 -13.53 -14.96
N ALA A 188 1.77 -14.67 -14.32
CA ALA A 188 0.90 -15.83 -14.43
C ALA A 188 -0.50 -15.55 -13.86
N ALA A 189 -0.59 -14.83 -12.74
CA ALA A 189 -1.86 -14.40 -12.15
C ALA A 189 -2.63 -13.47 -13.11
N ARG A 190 -1.94 -12.49 -13.70
CA ARG A 190 -2.54 -11.62 -14.72
C ARG A 190 -3.09 -12.42 -15.90
N THR A 191 -2.31 -13.37 -16.41
CA THR A 191 -2.72 -14.22 -17.53
C THR A 191 -3.95 -15.06 -17.19
N ASP A 192 -4.04 -15.60 -15.96
CA ASP A 192 -5.20 -16.35 -15.49
C ASP A 192 -6.44 -15.45 -15.40
N ILE A 193 -6.29 -14.24 -14.88
CA ILE A 193 -7.37 -13.24 -14.82
C ILE A 193 -7.86 -12.87 -16.23
N ASP A 194 -6.94 -12.60 -17.17
CA ASP A 194 -7.29 -12.22 -18.55
C ASP A 194 -8.11 -13.29 -19.25
N LYS A 195 -7.76 -14.57 -19.08
CA LYS A 195 -8.53 -15.71 -19.60
C LYS A 195 -9.95 -15.74 -19.04
N ARG A 196 -10.13 -15.49 -17.73
CA ARG A 196 -11.45 -15.50 -17.07
C ARG A 196 -12.30 -14.32 -17.49
N ARG A 197 -11.72 -13.13 -17.57
CA ARG A 197 -12.40 -11.91 -18.06
C ARG A 197 -12.86 -12.07 -19.51
N GLY A 198 -12.05 -12.75 -20.34
CA GLY A 198 -12.42 -13.05 -21.73
C GLY A 198 -13.55 -14.07 -21.84
N ALA A 199 -13.63 -15.05 -20.94
CA ALA A 199 -14.69 -16.05 -20.90
C ALA A 199 -16.03 -15.55 -20.32
N ALA A 200 -16.02 -14.44 -19.59
CA ALA A 200 -17.20 -13.85 -18.94
C ALA A 200 -17.92 -12.80 -19.82
N ARG A 201 -17.42 -12.54 -21.03
CA ARG A 201 -18.05 -11.71 -22.08
C ARG A 201 -18.82 -12.54 -23.05
#